data_d442074eaf2f0eda08ca8fce6c0a0775
#
_entry.id   d442074eaf2f0eda08ca8fce6c0a0775
#
_cell.length_a   1.000
_cell.length_b   1.000
_cell.length_c   1.000
_cell.angle_alpha   90.00
_cell.angle_beta   90.00
_cell.angle_gamma   90.00
#
_symmetry.space_group_name_H-M   'P 1'
#
loop_
_entity.id
_entity.type
_entity.pdbx_description
1 polymer ?
#
loop_
_entity_poly.entity_id
_entity_poly.type
_entity_poly.pdbx_seq_one_letter_code
_entity_poly.pdbx_strand_id
1 'polypeptide(L)'
;MKIKSLKLLYFRNYLSTNIEVHPSLNVLVGNNANGKTNIIESIFCLALGKSYRTKSDSECIMFGETATAMSCIVNKNDRELDIMLGINNKGKSAKIAGIKKTKLTDFVGELNVVLFSPEDLQIVKGSPALRREFMNREFYQFSRIYHKYYLMYQHLLKQRNSYLKDMRKNPKDEMSLAYLETLTSQLAKVALYITKERVSFVQDISKLTYKNMLNISNGQETLKIKYKSSVLDALNIAEINDESFTEENLTKVIMKKSFDDIMRGSTKIGPQHDDLEFYINDLDAKMYASQGQQRSIVLSLKLAEINYLKEKTGTYPVLLLDDVLSELDKNRQLKLLDAINENVQT
;
A
#
# COMPACT_ATOMS: atom_id res chain seq x y z
N MET A 1 -5.23 0.41 18.74
CA MET A 1 -6.44 0.84 18.00
C MET A 1 -7.43 -0.31 17.96
N LYS A 2 -8.73 -0.06 18.19
CA LYS A 2 -9.76 -1.12 18.23
C LYS A 2 -11.07 -0.62 17.65
N ILE A 3 -11.72 -1.43 16.82
CA ILE A 3 -13.06 -1.18 16.31
C ILE A 3 -14.06 -1.65 17.37
N LYS A 4 -15.04 -0.83 17.73
CA LYS A 4 -16.13 -1.18 18.66
C LYS A 4 -17.38 -1.68 17.96
N SER A 5 -17.73 -1.03 16.85
CA SER A 5 -18.90 -1.41 16.06
C SER A 5 -18.68 -1.12 14.59
N LEU A 6 -19.33 -1.90 13.73
CA LEU A 6 -19.32 -1.77 12.28
C LEU A 6 -20.77 -1.72 11.77
N LYS A 7 -21.08 -0.74 10.94
CA LYS A 7 -22.38 -0.61 10.28
C LYS A 7 -22.21 -0.60 8.78
N LEU A 8 -23.00 -1.41 8.10
CA LEU A 8 -23.04 -1.52 6.65
C LEU A 8 -24.46 -1.26 6.15
N LEU A 9 -24.56 -0.54 5.04
CA LEU A 9 -25.81 -0.27 4.35
C LEU A 9 -25.59 -0.47 2.84
N TYR A 10 -26.33 -1.39 2.22
CA TYR A 10 -26.24 -1.73 0.79
C TYR A 10 -24.81 -2.05 0.30
N PHE A 11 -24.04 -2.72 1.16
CA PHE A 11 -22.65 -3.09 0.86
C PHE A 11 -22.58 -4.55 0.39
N ARG A 12 -22.17 -4.78 -0.85
CA ARG A 12 -22.08 -6.13 -1.45
C ARG A 12 -23.41 -6.88 -1.30
N ASN A 13 -23.45 -7.93 -0.43
CA ASN A 13 -24.67 -8.71 -0.13
C ASN A 13 -25.39 -8.26 1.15
N TYR A 14 -24.90 -7.23 1.84
CA TYR A 14 -25.51 -6.72 3.07
C TYR A 14 -26.48 -5.60 2.79
N LEU A 15 -27.79 -5.84 3.02
CA LEU A 15 -28.83 -4.81 2.96
C LEU A 15 -28.61 -3.76 4.06
N SER A 16 -28.58 -4.23 5.30
CA SER A 16 -28.27 -3.43 6.50
C SER A 16 -27.76 -4.34 7.59
N THR A 17 -26.64 -3.96 8.20
CA THR A 17 -26.03 -4.76 9.27
C THR A 17 -25.37 -3.84 10.28
N ASN A 18 -25.50 -4.19 11.56
CA ASN A 18 -24.80 -3.57 12.68
C ASN A 18 -24.15 -4.68 13.51
N ILE A 19 -22.83 -4.63 13.63
CA ILE A 19 -22.02 -5.65 14.31
C ILE A 19 -21.29 -4.97 15.45
N GLU A 20 -21.43 -5.50 16.65
CA GLU A 20 -20.54 -5.18 17.77
C GLU A 20 -19.29 -6.05 17.68
N VAL A 21 -18.15 -5.44 17.82
CA VAL A 21 -16.83 -6.09 17.62
C VAL A 21 -16.13 -6.23 18.96
N HIS A 22 -15.68 -7.44 19.27
CA HIS A 22 -14.91 -7.73 20.48
C HIS A 22 -13.51 -7.06 20.40
N PRO A 23 -12.98 -6.52 21.50
CA PRO A 23 -11.71 -5.77 21.48
C PRO A 23 -10.45 -6.62 21.22
N SER A 24 -10.53 -7.93 21.19
CA SER A 24 -9.41 -8.83 20.89
C SER A 24 -9.70 -9.69 19.65
N LEU A 25 -10.22 -10.90 19.84
CA LEU A 25 -10.45 -11.85 18.75
C LEU A 25 -11.93 -11.89 18.34
N ASN A 26 -12.17 -11.80 17.03
CA ASN A 26 -13.48 -11.99 16.40
C ASN A 26 -13.38 -13.08 15.35
N VAL A 27 -14.27 -14.05 15.38
CA VAL A 27 -14.29 -15.16 14.44
C VAL A 27 -15.59 -15.15 13.65
N LEU A 28 -15.48 -14.95 12.33
CA LEU A 28 -16.62 -14.98 11.41
C LEU A 28 -16.86 -16.40 10.92
N VAL A 29 -17.95 -17.03 11.37
CA VAL A 29 -18.31 -18.39 11.00
C VAL A 29 -19.58 -18.39 10.13
N GLY A 30 -19.62 -19.28 9.16
CA GLY A 30 -20.79 -19.44 8.27
C GLY A 30 -20.42 -20.12 6.95
N ASN A 31 -21.43 -20.49 6.16
CA ASN A 31 -21.22 -21.10 4.85
C ASN A 31 -20.49 -20.18 3.85
N ASN A 32 -19.93 -20.76 2.82
CA ASN A 32 -19.33 -19.98 1.74
C ASN A 32 -20.40 -19.08 1.08
N ALA A 33 -19.98 -17.93 0.57
CA ALA A 33 -20.85 -16.89 0.00
C ALA A 33 -21.75 -16.12 0.99
N ASN A 34 -21.74 -16.39 2.29
CA ASN A 34 -22.51 -15.66 3.30
C ASN A 34 -21.94 -14.26 3.65
N GLY A 35 -20.90 -13.80 2.94
CA GLY A 35 -20.41 -12.43 3.09
C GLY A 35 -19.29 -12.24 4.13
N LYS A 36 -18.70 -13.29 4.71
CA LYS A 36 -17.59 -13.17 5.68
C LYS A 36 -16.46 -12.26 5.17
N THR A 37 -15.96 -12.53 3.97
CA THR A 37 -14.95 -11.70 3.28
C THR A 37 -15.44 -10.26 3.04
N ASN A 38 -16.75 -10.05 2.83
CA ASN A 38 -17.30 -8.71 2.62
C ASN A 38 -17.26 -7.84 3.89
N ILE A 39 -17.37 -8.44 5.09
CA ILE A 39 -17.13 -7.73 6.35
C ILE A 39 -15.68 -7.25 6.44
N ILE A 40 -14.72 -8.15 6.17
CA ILE A 40 -13.29 -7.82 6.14
C ILE A 40 -13.01 -6.73 5.10
N GLU A 41 -13.57 -6.87 3.89
CA GLU A 41 -13.46 -5.87 2.82
C GLU A 41 -13.99 -4.50 3.24
N SER A 42 -15.10 -4.44 3.96
CA SER A 42 -15.67 -3.18 4.44
C SER A 42 -14.78 -2.44 5.42
N ILE A 43 -14.13 -3.17 6.34
CA ILE A 43 -13.15 -2.60 7.28
C ILE A 43 -11.93 -2.09 6.53
N PHE A 44 -11.44 -2.84 5.56
CA PHE A 44 -10.34 -2.41 4.69
C PHE A 44 -10.71 -1.15 3.88
N CYS A 45 -11.94 -1.08 3.35
CA CYS A 45 -12.44 0.12 2.67
C CYS A 45 -12.49 1.35 3.60
N LEU A 46 -12.91 1.17 4.85
CA LEU A 46 -12.91 2.24 5.86
C LEU A 46 -11.49 2.71 6.20
N ALA A 47 -10.50 1.82 6.18
CA ALA A 47 -9.11 2.16 6.47
C ALA A 47 -8.42 2.90 5.30
N LEU A 48 -8.61 2.42 4.07
CA LEU A 48 -7.83 2.84 2.89
C LEU A 48 -8.64 3.58 1.83
N GLY A 49 -9.96 3.72 2.03
CA GLY A 49 -10.83 4.39 1.08
C GLY A 49 -11.03 3.64 -0.24
N LYS A 50 -10.62 2.37 -0.33
CA LYS A 50 -10.74 1.52 -1.52
C LYS A 50 -10.82 0.04 -1.14
N SER A 51 -11.45 -0.77 -1.99
CA SER A 51 -11.43 -2.23 -1.86
C SER A 51 -10.05 -2.82 -2.19
N TYR A 52 -9.70 -3.97 -1.60
CA TYR A 52 -8.54 -4.77 -2.00
C TYR A 52 -8.88 -5.79 -3.09
N ARG A 53 -10.18 -6.07 -3.29
CA ARG A 53 -10.67 -7.10 -4.22
C ARG A 53 -11.00 -6.55 -5.60
N THR A 54 -11.35 -5.27 -5.69
CA THR A 54 -11.77 -4.65 -6.96
C THR A 54 -11.18 -3.26 -7.13
N LYS A 55 -11.00 -2.88 -8.39
CA LYS A 55 -10.64 -1.51 -8.79
C LYS A 55 -11.86 -0.63 -9.04
N SER A 56 -13.04 -1.23 -9.20
CA SER A 56 -14.29 -0.52 -9.45
C SER A 56 -15.08 -0.33 -8.16
N ASP A 57 -15.23 0.91 -7.74
CA ASP A 57 -15.98 1.27 -6.54
C ASP A 57 -17.46 0.85 -6.61
N SER A 58 -18.05 0.82 -7.80
CA SER A 58 -19.45 0.40 -8.01
C SER A 58 -19.70 -1.05 -7.63
N GLU A 59 -18.67 -1.91 -7.70
CA GLU A 59 -18.81 -3.30 -7.27
C GLU A 59 -18.95 -3.47 -5.75
N CYS A 60 -18.64 -2.44 -4.96
CA CYS A 60 -18.92 -2.43 -3.52
C CYS A 60 -20.39 -2.18 -3.21
N ILE A 61 -21.17 -1.61 -4.15
CA ILE A 61 -22.59 -1.31 -3.99
C ILE A 61 -23.40 -2.60 -4.18
N MET A 62 -24.42 -2.81 -3.36
CA MET A 62 -25.33 -3.94 -3.50
C MET A 62 -26.02 -3.91 -4.87
N PHE A 63 -26.17 -5.09 -5.47
CA PHE A 63 -26.87 -5.20 -6.75
C PHE A 63 -28.29 -4.65 -6.67
N GLY A 64 -28.66 -3.77 -7.61
CA GLY A 64 -29.94 -3.07 -7.63
C GLY A 64 -29.95 -1.71 -6.91
N GLU A 65 -28.91 -1.38 -6.15
CA GLU A 65 -28.80 -0.13 -5.40
C GLU A 65 -27.87 0.89 -6.11
N THR A 66 -28.03 2.17 -5.76
CA THR A 66 -27.25 3.28 -6.36
C THR A 66 -26.14 3.82 -5.48
N ALA A 67 -26.12 3.41 -4.21
CA ALA A 67 -25.15 3.88 -3.23
C ALA A 67 -24.97 2.85 -2.11
N THR A 68 -23.83 2.89 -1.46
CA THR A 68 -23.51 2.15 -0.23
C THR A 68 -22.90 3.07 0.81
N ALA A 69 -23.09 2.74 2.07
CA ALA A 69 -22.41 3.39 3.18
C ALA A 69 -21.87 2.36 4.17
N MET A 70 -20.69 2.62 4.68
CA MET A 70 -20.07 1.86 5.76
C MET A 70 -19.55 2.83 6.80
N SER A 71 -19.70 2.50 8.09
CA SER A 71 -19.16 3.27 9.20
C SER A 71 -18.70 2.38 10.33
N CYS A 72 -17.75 2.85 11.11
CA CYS A 72 -17.33 2.19 12.34
C CYS A 72 -16.96 3.19 13.42
N ILE A 73 -17.13 2.78 14.68
CA ILE A 73 -16.58 3.47 15.84
C ILE A 73 -15.22 2.85 16.17
N VAL A 74 -14.19 3.67 16.13
CA VAL A 74 -12.80 3.27 16.42
C VAL A 74 -12.37 3.88 17.75
N ASN A 75 -11.82 3.08 18.66
CA ASN A 75 -11.09 3.57 19.82
C ASN A 75 -9.60 3.68 19.45
N LYS A 76 -9.05 4.89 19.51
CA LYS A 76 -7.64 5.19 19.27
C LYS A 76 -7.11 6.05 20.42
N ASN A 77 -6.20 5.52 21.24
CA ASN A 77 -5.64 6.22 22.40
C ASN A 77 -6.74 6.78 23.33
N ASP A 78 -7.69 5.92 23.72
CA ASP A 78 -8.83 6.22 24.60
C ASP A 78 -9.80 7.29 24.06
N ARG A 79 -9.72 7.62 22.78
CA ARG A 79 -10.67 8.48 22.08
C ARG A 79 -11.50 7.68 21.12
N GLU A 80 -12.82 7.86 21.18
CA GLU A 80 -13.73 7.30 20.22
C GLU A 80 -13.84 8.20 19.00
N LEU A 81 -13.73 7.60 17.84
CA LEU A 81 -13.81 8.27 16.56
C LEU A 81 -14.82 7.54 15.66
N ASP A 82 -15.87 8.24 15.26
CA ASP A 82 -16.81 7.76 14.24
C ASP A 82 -16.24 8.08 12.86
N ILE A 83 -16.00 7.04 12.05
CA ILE A 83 -15.58 7.19 10.66
C ILE A 83 -16.62 6.57 9.73
N MET A 84 -16.91 7.26 8.62
CA MET A 84 -17.90 6.84 7.63
C MET A 84 -17.36 7.04 6.21
N LEU A 85 -17.56 6.03 5.37
CA LEU A 85 -17.28 6.07 3.93
C LEU A 85 -18.56 5.73 3.17
N GLY A 86 -18.99 6.64 2.30
CA GLY A 86 -20.09 6.41 1.34
C GLY A 86 -19.55 6.34 -0.07
N ILE A 87 -20.12 5.47 -0.90
CA ILE A 87 -19.80 5.30 -2.32
C ILE A 87 -21.09 5.36 -3.12
N ASN A 88 -21.09 6.13 -4.19
CA ASN A 88 -22.18 6.20 -5.16
C ASN A 88 -21.65 6.44 -6.57
N ASN A 89 -22.54 6.56 -7.55
CA ASN A 89 -22.20 6.78 -8.96
C ASN A 89 -21.46 8.12 -9.23
N LYS A 90 -21.50 9.08 -8.28
CA LYS A 90 -20.79 10.37 -8.39
C LYS A 90 -19.42 10.34 -7.71
N GLY A 91 -19.08 9.24 -7.00
CA GLY A 91 -17.80 9.06 -6.31
C GLY A 91 -17.94 8.74 -4.83
N LYS A 92 -16.90 9.06 -4.07
CA LYS A 92 -16.79 8.76 -2.64
C LYS A 92 -17.06 9.98 -1.78
N SER A 93 -17.64 9.75 -0.61
CA SER A 93 -17.79 10.75 0.45
C SER A 93 -17.27 10.16 1.77
N ALA A 94 -16.48 10.92 2.51
CA ALA A 94 -15.90 10.48 3.77
C ALA A 94 -16.24 11.47 4.88
N LYS A 95 -16.52 10.95 6.09
CA LYS A 95 -16.78 11.75 7.29
C LYS A 95 -15.94 11.21 8.44
N ILE A 96 -15.46 12.10 9.30
CA ILE A 96 -14.81 11.79 10.57
C ILE A 96 -15.50 12.61 11.65
N ALA A 97 -16.01 11.95 12.69
CA ALA A 97 -16.80 12.58 13.75
C ALA A 97 -17.93 13.48 13.19
N GLY A 98 -18.68 12.97 12.19
CA GLY A 98 -19.76 13.68 11.52
C GLY A 98 -19.30 14.76 10.51
N ILE A 99 -18.03 15.17 10.53
CA ILE A 99 -17.49 16.23 9.65
C ILE A 99 -17.04 15.64 8.31
N LYS A 100 -17.65 16.14 7.22
CA LYS A 100 -17.29 15.74 5.85
C LYS A 100 -15.87 16.16 5.51
N LYS A 101 -15.07 15.24 4.96
CA LYS A 101 -13.72 15.52 4.45
C LYS A 101 -13.80 15.89 2.97
N THR A 102 -13.06 16.91 2.59
CA THR A 102 -12.96 17.38 1.19
C THR A 102 -12.09 16.48 0.34
N LYS A 103 -11.11 15.84 0.96
CA LYS A 103 -10.16 14.93 0.29
C LYS A 103 -10.12 13.60 1.02
N LEU A 104 -10.07 12.51 0.27
CA LEU A 104 -9.94 11.16 0.82
C LEU A 104 -8.60 10.98 1.57
N THR A 105 -7.57 11.72 1.18
CA THR A 105 -6.27 11.76 1.88
C THR A 105 -6.36 12.23 3.33
N ASP A 106 -7.40 12.98 3.68
CA ASP A 106 -7.63 13.46 5.05
C ASP A 106 -8.41 12.44 5.90
N PHE A 107 -8.94 11.41 5.25
CA PHE A 107 -9.70 10.31 5.86
C PHE A 107 -8.82 9.08 6.09
N VAL A 108 -8.01 8.71 5.09
CA VAL A 108 -7.12 7.54 5.15
C VAL A 108 -6.09 7.70 6.27
N GLY A 109 -5.88 6.63 7.07
CA GLY A 109 -4.96 6.60 8.20
C GLY A 109 -5.61 6.92 9.57
N GLU A 110 -6.92 7.19 9.62
CA GLU A 110 -7.65 7.24 10.89
C GLU A 110 -7.87 5.84 11.48
N LEU A 111 -8.14 4.87 10.63
CA LEU A 111 -8.11 3.45 10.94
C LEU A 111 -6.90 2.81 10.24
N ASN A 112 -6.05 2.12 11.00
CA ASN A 112 -4.94 1.36 10.45
C ASN A 112 -5.26 -0.13 10.49
N VAL A 113 -4.98 -0.82 9.40
CA VAL A 113 -5.24 -2.26 9.25
C VAL A 113 -4.05 -2.97 8.62
N VAL A 114 -3.82 -4.21 9.01
CA VAL A 114 -2.99 -5.14 8.26
C VAL A 114 -3.89 -6.25 7.75
N LEU A 115 -3.99 -6.37 6.45
CA LEU A 115 -4.76 -7.44 5.81
C LEU A 115 -3.82 -8.60 5.47
N PHE A 116 -4.25 -9.78 5.82
CA PHE A 116 -3.70 -11.05 5.39
C PHE A 116 -4.72 -11.74 4.48
N SER A 117 -4.36 -11.98 3.24
CA SER A 117 -5.23 -12.62 2.24
C SER A 117 -4.44 -13.58 1.35
N PRO A 118 -5.08 -14.54 0.66
CA PRO A 118 -4.39 -15.45 -0.27
C PRO A 118 -3.65 -14.72 -1.39
N GLU A 119 -4.14 -13.54 -1.80
CA GLU A 119 -3.53 -12.70 -2.83
C GLU A 119 -2.17 -12.15 -2.43
N ASP A 120 -1.84 -12.11 -1.13
CA ASP A 120 -0.55 -11.60 -0.65
C ASP A 120 0.66 -12.43 -1.14
N LEU A 121 0.45 -13.69 -1.54
CA LEU A 121 1.49 -14.48 -2.22
C LEU A 121 1.98 -13.81 -3.51
N GLN A 122 1.15 -12.98 -4.15
CA GLN A 122 1.53 -12.21 -5.32
C GLN A 122 2.56 -11.11 -5.03
N ILE A 123 2.78 -10.74 -3.77
CA ILE A 123 3.86 -9.82 -3.38
C ILE A 123 5.21 -10.45 -3.72
N VAL A 124 5.36 -11.77 -3.53
CA VAL A 124 6.60 -12.49 -3.85
C VAL A 124 6.69 -12.82 -5.34
N LYS A 125 5.63 -13.42 -5.92
CA LYS A 125 5.63 -13.95 -7.30
C LYS A 125 5.22 -12.94 -8.36
N GLY A 126 4.40 -11.99 -8.01
CA GLY A 126 3.70 -11.12 -8.94
C GLY A 126 4.56 -10.04 -9.58
N SER A 127 3.89 -9.08 -10.17
CA SER A 127 4.55 -7.98 -10.88
C SER A 127 5.09 -6.91 -9.93
N PRO A 128 6.07 -6.10 -10.38
CA PRO A 128 6.55 -4.93 -9.63
C PRO A 128 5.44 -3.95 -9.25
N ALA A 129 4.36 -3.88 -10.03
CA ALA A 129 3.23 -3.01 -9.74
C ALA A 129 2.55 -3.35 -8.41
N LEU A 130 2.39 -4.65 -8.08
CA LEU A 130 1.81 -5.11 -6.82
C LEU A 130 2.69 -4.75 -5.63
N ARG A 131 4.01 -4.85 -5.76
CA ARG A 131 4.95 -4.49 -4.71
C ARG A 131 5.02 -2.99 -4.48
N ARG A 132 4.91 -2.17 -5.54
CA ARG A 132 4.75 -0.72 -5.40
C ARG A 132 3.43 -0.35 -4.73
N GLU A 133 2.34 -1.04 -5.08
CA GLU A 133 1.04 -0.83 -4.43
C GLU A 133 1.09 -1.21 -2.96
N PHE A 134 1.76 -2.31 -2.61
CA PHE A 134 2.04 -2.70 -1.23
C PHE A 134 2.74 -1.57 -0.47
N MET A 135 3.89 -1.07 -0.94
CA MET A 135 4.58 0.05 -0.29
C MET A 135 3.68 1.28 -0.13
N ASN A 136 2.98 1.69 -1.19
CA ASN A 136 2.12 2.87 -1.14
C ASN A 136 0.98 2.70 -0.14
N ARG A 137 0.39 1.50 -0.05
CA ARG A 137 -0.68 1.18 0.91
C ARG A 137 -0.21 1.37 2.34
N GLU A 138 1.02 0.93 2.64
CA GLU A 138 1.58 1.12 3.97
C GLU A 138 1.76 2.61 4.28
N PHE A 139 2.39 3.36 3.38
CA PHE A 139 2.56 4.80 3.56
C PHE A 139 1.26 5.57 3.75
N TYR A 140 0.20 5.23 3.03
CA TYR A 140 -1.08 5.94 3.15
C TYR A 140 -1.67 5.83 4.55
N GLN A 141 -1.35 4.78 5.29
CA GLN A 141 -1.86 4.55 6.63
C GLN A 141 -1.22 5.43 7.71
N PHE A 142 0.01 5.93 7.50
CA PHE A 142 0.71 6.72 8.52
C PHE A 142 1.27 8.06 8.02
N SER A 143 1.38 8.27 6.71
CA SER A 143 1.97 9.49 6.14
C SER A 143 1.05 10.18 5.13
N ARG A 144 0.26 11.15 5.61
CA ARG A 144 -0.53 12.02 4.73
C ARG A 144 0.35 12.82 3.78
N ILE A 145 1.57 13.16 4.21
CA ILE A 145 2.55 13.89 3.40
C ILE A 145 2.97 13.03 2.21
N TYR A 146 3.37 11.78 2.45
CA TYR A 146 3.72 10.86 1.36
C TYR A 146 2.55 10.69 0.38
N HIS A 147 1.33 10.47 0.88
CA HIS A 147 0.14 10.33 0.04
C HIS A 147 -0.07 11.55 -0.88
N LYS A 148 0.06 12.77 -0.32
CA LYS A 148 -0.04 14.02 -1.09
C LYS A 148 1.04 14.11 -2.17
N TYR A 149 2.31 13.83 -1.80
CA TYR A 149 3.42 13.85 -2.76
C TYR A 149 3.28 12.78 -3.84
N TYR A 150 2.78 11.59 -3.49
CA TYR A 150 2.54 10.53 -4.47
C TYR A 150 1.45 10.90 -5.48
N LEU A 151 0.34 11.52 -5.05
CA LEU A 151 -0.68 12.04 -5.96
C LEU A 151 -0.14 13.16 -6.86
N MET A 152 0.67 14.06 -6.30
CA MET A 152 1.35 15.12 -7.08
C MET A 152 2.29 14.51 -8.12
N TYR A 153 3.06 13.49 -7.74
CA TYR A 153 3.92 12.75 -8.65
C TYR A 153 3.15 12.13 -9.82
N GLN A 154 2.04 11.45 -9.53
CA GLN A 154 1.20 10.85 -10.57
C GLN A 154 0.65 11.89 -11.54
N HIS A 155 0.24 13.06 -11.02
CA HIS A 155 -0.24 14.15 -11.84
C HIS A 155 0.86 14.71 -12.77
N LEU A 156 2.03 15.04 -12.23
CA LEU A 156 3.18 15.52 -12.98
C LEU A 156 3.67 14.51 -14.02
N LEU A 157 3.71 13.22 -13.66
CA LEU A 157 4.07 12.14 -14.58
C LEU A 157 3.09 12.07 -15.75
N LYS A 158 1.79 12.18 -15.49
CA LYS A 158 0.76 12.19 -16.52
C LYS A 158 0.90 13.40 -17.44
N GLN A 159 1.14 14.60 -16.89
CA GLN A 159 1.37 15.83 -17.65
C GLN A 159 2.62 15.69 -18.54
N ARG A 160 3.76 15.27 -17.95
CA ARG A 160 5.00 15.09 -18.71
C ARG A 160 4.82 14.06 -19.83
N ASN A 161 4.19 12.91 -19.55
CA ASN A 161 3.96 11.87 -20.56
C ASN A 161 3.00 12.34 -21.68
N SER A 162 2.00 13.16 -21.36
CA SER A 162 1.15 13.79 -22.39
C SER A 162 1.96 14.71 -23.27
N TYR A 163 2.77 15.57 -22.66
CA TYR A 163 3.62 16.51 -23.38
C TYR A 163 4.67 15.81 -24.26
N LEU A 164 5.29 14.74 -23.79
CA LEU A 164 6.20 13.92 -24.59
C LEU A 164 5.52 13.35 -25.85
N LYS A 165 4.26 12.93 -25.75
CA LYS A 165 3.48 12.44 -26.91
C LYS A 165 3.18 13.54 -27.91
N ASP A 166 2.91 14.77 -27.42
CA ASP A 166 2.66 15.93 -28.28
C ASP A 166 3.95 16.37 -28.99
N MET A 167 5.09 16.41 -28.28
CA MET A 167 6.39 16.69 -28.87
C MET A 167 6.84 15.66 -29.92
N ARG A 168 6.38 14.40 -29.83
CA ARG A 168 6.66 13.40 -30.86
C ARG A 168 6.02 13.73 -32.20
N LYS A 169 4.88 14.43 -32.18
CA LYS A 169 4.10 14.79 -33.39
C LYS A 169 4.51 16.14 -33.97
N ASN A 170 5.05 17.05 -33.15
CA ASN A 170 5.34 18.42 -33.51
C ASN A 170 6.85 18.69 -33.56
N PRO A 171 7.31 19.69 -34.32
CA PRO A 171 8.69 20.14 -34.29
C PRO A 171 9.13 20.52 -32.87
N LYS A 172 10.38 20.21 -32.54
CA LYS A 172 10.99 20.53 -31.25
C LYS A 172 11.74 21.82 -31.36
N ASP A 173 11.17 22.88 -30.85
CA ASP A 173 11.84 24.19 -30.73
C ASP A 173 12.45 24.34 -29.31
N GLU A 174 13.24 25.37 -29.12
CA GLU A 174 13.91 25.68 -27.87
C GLU A 174 12.91 25.92 -26.73
N MET A 175 11.77 26.56 -27.01
CA MET A 175 10.71 26.81 -26.04
C MET A 175 10.04 25.53 -25.55
N SER A 176 9.83 24.58 -26.45
CA SER A 176 9.28 23.25 -26.13
C SER A 176 10.21 22.44 -25.20
N LEU A 177 11.52 22.54 -25.44
CA LEU A 177 12.51 21.88 -24.58
C LEU A 177 12.60 22.54 -23.20
N ALA A 178 12.55 23.85 -23.10
CA ALA A 178 12.54 24.59 -21.83
C ALA A 178 11.30 24.23 -20.96
N TYR A 179 10.14 24.11 -21.61
CA TYR A 179 8.92 23.66 -20.90
C TYR A 179 9.04 22.20 -20.43
N LEU A 180 9.58 21.29 -21.24
CA LEU A 180 9.85 19.92 -20.84
C LEU A 180 10.81 19.85 -19.64
N GLU A 181 11.85 20.69 -19.62
CA GLU A 181 12.79 20.79 -18.51
C GLU A 181 12.09 21.26 -17.23
N THR A 182 11.21 22.26 -17.31
CA THR A 182 10.41 22.72 -16.17
C THR A 182 9.53 21.62 -15.59
N LEU A 183 8.81 20.85 -16.44
CA LEU A 183 8.03 19.70 -16.00
C LEU A 183 8.91 18.59 -15.38
N THR A 184 10.11 18.41 -15.94
CA THR A 184 11.06 17.40 -15.47
C THR A 184 11.63 17.76 -14.10
N SER A 185 12.00 19.02 -13.85
CA SER A 185 12.49 19.52 -12.56
C SER A 185 11.43 19.32 -11.46
N GLN A 186 10.17 19.72 -11.72
CA GLN A 186 9.08 19.49 -10.77
C GLN A 186 8.87 18.00 -10.48
N LEU A 187 8.94 17.15 -11.50
CA LEU A 187 8.83 15.70 -11.35
C LEU A 187 10.00 15.13 -10.54
N ALA A 188 11.24 15.57 -10.83
CA ALA A 188 12.46 15.14 -10.15
C ALA A 188 12.41 15.45 -8.64
N LYS A 189 12.00 16.66 -8.27
CA LYS A 189 11.82 17.06 -6.87
C LYS A 189 10.93 16.11 -6.10
N VAL A 190 9.76 15.78 -6.66
CA VAL A 190 8.79 14.88 -6.01
C VAL A 190 9.29 13.43 -6.04
N ALA A 191 9.96 13.02 -7.11
CA ALA A 191 10.55 11.68 -7.24
C ALA A 191 11.60 11.41 -6.16
N LEU A 192 12.48 12.37 -5.88
CA LEU A 192 13.49 12.26 -4.83
C LEU A 192 12.85 12.06 -3.44
N TYR A 193 11.81 12.84 -3.12
CA TYR A 193 11.09 12.66 -1.87
C TYR A 193 10.53 11.25 -1.72
N ILE A 194 9.82 10.75 -2.75
CA ILE A 194 9.23 9.39 -2.73
C ILE A 194 10.33 8.32 -2.61
N THR A 195 11.43 8.47 -3.35
CA THR A 195 12.56 7.53 -3.30
C THR A 195 13.18 7.49 -1.91
N LYS A 196 13.42 8.65 -1.28
CA LYS A 196 13.95 8.76 0.08
C LYS A 196 13.07 8.03 1.10
N GLU A 197 11.77 8.28 1.06
CA GLU A 197 10.82 7.62 1.98
C GLU A 197 10.81 6.10 1.78
N ARG A 198 10.80 5.63 0.52
CA ARG A 198 10.82 4.20 0.21
C ARG A 198 12.11 3.51 0.64
N VAL A 199 13.27 4.15 0.48
CA VAL A 199 14.55 3.62 0.98
C VAL A 199 14.49 3.41 2.49
N SER A 200 14.05 4.43 3.25
CA SER A 200 13.88 4.33 4.69
C SER A 200 12.91 3.22 5.10
N PHE A 201 11.75 3.15 4.43
CA PHE A 201 10.77 2.09 4.67
C PHE A 201 11.37 0.70 4.47
N VAL A 202 12.06 0.48 3.35
CA VAL A 202 12.63 -0.84 3.06
C VAL A 202 13.74 -1.21 4.05
N GLN A 203 14.54 -0.27 4.50
CA GLN A 203 15.54 -0.50 5.54
C GLN A 203 14.89 -0.95 6.86
N ASP A 204 13.82 -0.28 7.29
CA ASP A 204 13.12 -0.60 8.54
C ASP A 204 12.37 -1.94 8.43
N ILE A 205 11.56 -2.12 7.37
CA ILE A 205 10.75 -3.33 7.19
C ILE A 205 11.64 -4.57 6.97
N SER A 206 12.81 -4.42 6.33
CA SER A 206 13.76 -5.50 6.11
C SER A 206 14.33 -6.05 7.42
N LYS A 207 14.63 -5.19 8.40
CA LYS A 207 15.10 -5.61 9.72
C LYS A 207 14.04 -6.40 10.46
N LEU A 208 12.77 -5.93 10.42
CA LEU A 208 11.65 -6.59 11.08
C LEU A 208 11.33 -7.94 10.41
N THR A 209 11.31 -7.99 9.07
CA THR A 209 11.04 -9.23 8.34
C THR A 209 12.15 -10.27 8.52
N TYR A 210 13.40 -9.85 8.57
CA TYR A 210 14.52 -10.75 8.85
C TYR A 210 14.34 -11.45 10.21
N LYS A 211 14.04 -10.67 11.27
CA LYS A 211 13.79 -11.19 12.62
C LYS A 211 12.61 -12.17 12.63
N ASN A 212 11.52 -11.81 11.97
CA ASN A 212 10.34 -12.65 11.90
C ASN A 212 10.61 -13.95 11.14
N MET A 213 11.38 -13.89 10.05
CA MET A 213 11.74 -15.06 9.25
C MET A 213 12.56 -16.07 10.07
N LEU A 214 13.56 -15.61 10.82
CA LEU A 214 14.31 -16.47 11.73
C LEU A 214 13.41 -17.17 12.75
N ASN A 215 12.45 -16.44 13.34
CA ASN A 215 11.50 -17.00 14.30
C ASN A 215 10.57 -18.06 13.66
N ILE A 216 10.06 -17.78 12.45
CA ILE A 216 9.13 -18.67 11.75
C ILE A 216 9.84 -19.95 11.30
N SER A 217 11.08 -19.84 10.83
CA SER A 217 11.88 -20.97 10.33
C SER A 217 12.72 -21.67 11.41
N ASN A 218 12.60 -21.27 12.67
CA ASN A 218 13.47 -21.76 13.77
C ASN A 218 14.98 -21.57 13.44
N GLY A 219 15.33 -20.43 12.84
CA GLY A 219 16.71 -20.07 12.50
C GLY A 219 17.25 -20.70 11.20
N GLN A 220 16.43 -21.46 10.47
CA GLN A 220 16.93 -22.19 9.27
C GLN A 220 16.92 -21.31 7.99
N GLU A 221 16.13 -20.25 7.96
CA GLU A 221 15.98 -19.41 6.76
C GLU A 221 16.19 -17.94 7.09
N THR A 222 16.93 -17.27 6.23
CA THR A 222 17.16 -15.82 6.28
C THR A 222 16.36 -15.13 5.16
N LEU A 223 15.83 -13.95 5.43
CA LEU A 223 15.12 -13.15 4.43
C LEU A 223 15.77 -11.77 4.29
N LYS A 224 16.09 -11.41 3.07
CA LYS A 224 16.63 -10.10 2.70
C LYS A 224 15.72 -9.43 1.69
N ILE A 225 15.39 -8.18 1.92
CA ILE A 225 14.61 -7.36 0.98
C ILE A 225 15.55 -6.30 0.40
N LYS A 226 15.60 -6.22 -0.93
CA LYS A 226 16.33 -5.17 -1.65
C LYS A 226 15.33 -4.22 -2.31
N TYR A 227 15.61 -2.94 -2.21
CA TYR A 227 14.91 -1.92 -2.97
C TYR A 227 15.66 -1.63 -4.26
N LYS A 228 15.01 -1.86 -5.39
CA LYS A 228 15.51 -1.52 -6.72
C LYS A 228 14.90 -0.18 -7.14
N SER A 229 15.72 0.85 -7.18
CA SER A 229 15.28 2.21 -7.48
C SER A 229 15.82 2.68 -8.81
N SER A 230 14.92 3.01 -9.73
CA SER A 230 15.31 3.58 -11.02
C SER A 230 15.94 4.96 -10.89
N VAL A 231 15.66 5.68 -9.80
CA VAL A 231 16.26 6.99 -9.51
C VAL A 231 17.70 6.84 -9.05
N LEU A 232 17.98 5.93 -8.10
CA LEU A 232 19.36 5.66 -7.64
C LEU A 232 20.22 5.10 -8.77
N ASP A 233 19.68 4.15 -9.54
CA ASP A 233 20.36 3.59 -10.71
C ASP A 233 20.70 4.67 -11.74
N ALA A 234 19.77 5.59 -12.00
CA ALA A 234 19.99 6.66 -12.97
C ALA A 234 21.04 7.69 -12.52
N LEU A 235 21.10 7.97 -11.21
CA LEU A 235 22.12 8.83 -10.61
C LEU A 235 23.46 8.11 -10.40
N ASN A 236 23.49 6.78 -10.59
CA ASN A 236 24.66 5.92 -10.33
C ASN A 236 25.15 6.03 -8.88
N ILE A 237 24.23 6.01 -7.91
CA ILE A 237 24.51 6.09 -6.48
C ILE A 237 23.90 4.89 -5.74
N ALA A 238 24.57 4.47 -4.67
CA ALA A 238 24.08 3.38 -3.82
C ALA A 238 23.14 3.86 -2.69
N GLU A 239 23.33 5.08 -2.21
CA GLU A 239 22.67 5.62 -1.04
C GLU A 239 22.10 7.02 -1.25
N ILE A 240 21.04 7.35 -0.50
CA ILE A 240 20.37 8.66 -0.57
C ILE A 240 21.16 9.81 0.10
N ASN A 241 22.22 9.48 0.85
CA ASN A 241 23.11 10.46 1.48
C ASN A 241 24.22 10.93 0.55
N ASP A 242 24.30 10.40 -0.68
CA ASP A 242 25.23 10.83 -1.70
C ASP A 242 24.94 12.28 -2.12
N GLU A 243 25.98 13.10 -2.31
CA GLU A 243 25.86 14.48 -2.73
C GLU A 243 25.17 14.63 -4.09
N SER A 244 25.20 13.58 -4.92
CA SER A 244 24.53 13.52 -6.21
C SER A 244 23.00 13.33 -6.12
N PHE A 245 22.44 13.05 -4.94
CA PHE A 245 20.99 12.88 -4.72
C PHE A 245 20.29 14.24 -4.67
N THR A 246 20.32 14.98 -5.77
CA THR A 246 19.76 16.34 -5.90
C THR A 246 18.77 16.47 -7.05
N GLU A 247 17.88 17.46 -6.95
CA GLU A 247 16.90 17.79 -7.99
C GLU A 247 17.59 18.13 -9.30
N GLU A 248 18.68 18.90 -9.23
CA GLU A 248 19.44 19.34 -10.40
C GLU A 248 20.04 18.15 -11.15
N ASN A 249 20.71 17.23 -10.43
CA ASN A 249 21.34 16.07 -11.03
C ASN A 249 20.30 15.11 -11.63
N LEU A 250 19.20 14.85 -10.91
CA LEU A 250 18.13 13.99 -11.43
C LEU A 250 17.47 14.61 -12.66
N THR A 251 17.22 15.92 -12.65
CA THR A 251 16.69 16.64 -13.81
C THR A 251 17.62 16.52 -15.02
N LYS A 252 18.93 16.76 -14.83
CA LYS A 252 19.94 16.60 -15.90
C LYS A 252 19.95 15.18 -16.48
N VAL A 253 19.88 14.16 -15.62
CA VAL A 253 19.89 12.75 -16.07
C VAL A 253 18.63 12.39 -16.83
N ILE A 254 17.46 12.84 -16.38
CA ILE A 254 16.18 12.61 -17.09
C ILE A 254 16.20 13.35 -18.43
N MET A 255 16.68 14.61 -18.47
CA MET A 255 16.74 15.40 -19.70
C MET A 255 17.72 14.82 -20.72
N LYS A 256 18.84 14.23 -20.30
CA LYS A 256 19.75 13.49 -21.21
C LYS A 256 19.04 12.34 -21.93
N LYS A 257 17.98 11.74 -21.34
CA LYS A 257 17.18 10.70 -21.96
C LYS A 257 15.87 11.23 -22.62
N SER A 258 15.73 12.54 -22.73
CA SER A 258 14.51 13.16 -23.27
C SER A 258 14.15 12.71 -24.68
N PHE A 259 15.15 12.48 -25.53
CA PHE A 259 14.91 11.98 -26.89
C PHE A 259 14.21 10.61 -26.86
N ASP A 260 14.72 9.67 -26.07
CA ASP A 260 14.12 8.33 -25.92
C ASP A 260 12.73 8.41 -25.30
N ASP A 261 12.55 9.26 -24.29
CA ASP A 261 11.26 9.51 -23.65
C ASP A 261 10.23 10.07 -24.65
N ILE A 262 10.64 11.01 -25.51
CA ILE A 262 9.78 11.59 -26.57
C ILE A 262 9.38 10.50 -27.59
N MET A 263 10.34 9.72 -28.07
CA MET A 263 10.07 8.65 -29.04
C MET A 263 9.10 7.60 -28.49
N ARG A 264 9.17 7.32 -27.20
CA ARG A 264 8.28 6.37 -26.51
C ARG A 264 6.98 7.00 -26.01
N GLY A 265 6.95 8.33 -25.82
CA GLY A 265 5.84 9.06 -25.19
C GLY A 265 5.67 8.73 -23.71
N SER A 266 6.78 8.37 -23.01
CA SER A 266 6.74 7.98 -21.58
C SER A 266 8.07 8.19 -20.88
N THR A 267 8.00 8.61 -19.62
CA THR A 267 9.15 8.84 -18.73
C THR A 267 9.74 7.53 -18.24
N LYS A 268 11.03 7.33 -18.42
CA LYS A 268 11.74 6.07 -18.10
C LYS A 268 12.34 6.01 -16.70
N ILE A 269 12.62 7.16 -16.09
CA ILE A 269 13.25 7.26 -14.78
C ILE A 269 12.21 7.77 -13.77
N GLY A 270 12.10 7.11 -12.62
CA GLY A 270 11.26 7.55 -11.53
C GLY A 270 10.61 6.43 -10.73
N PRO A 271 9.99 6.75 -9.58
CA PRO A 271 9.39 5.79 -8.66
C PRO A 271 8.34 4.84 -9.24
N GLN A 272 7.77 5.14 -10.41
CA GLN A 272 6.85 4.25 -11.13
C GLN A 272 7.52 2.98 -11.69
N HIS A 273 8.84 2.92 -11.72
CA HIS A 273 9.63 1.78 -12.17
C HIS A 273 10.35 1.04 -11.05
N ASP A 274 10.22 1.51 -9.80
CA ASP A 274 10.84 0.86 -8.66
C ASP A 274 10.28 -0.54 -8.39
N ASP A 275 11.07 -1.37 -7.69
CA ASP A 275 10.67 -2.72 -7.29
C ASP A 275 11.23 -3.09 -5.91
N LEU A 276 10.66 -4.16 -5.32
CA LEU A 276 11.19 -4.90 -4.19
C LEU A 276 11.60 -6.29 -4.64
N GLU A 277 12.79 -6.68 -4.29
CA GLU A 277 13.31 -8.03 -4.53
C GLU A 277 13.49 -8.75 -3.19
N PHE A 278 13.00 -9.98 -3.12
CA PHE A 278 13.07 -10.83 -1.93
C PHE A 278 14.09 -11.94 -2.15
N TYR A 279 15.00 -12.10 -1.20
CA TYR A 279 16.04 -13.14 -1.23
C TYR A 279 15.93 -14.00 0.01
N ILE A 280 15.76 -15.31 -0.18
CA ILE A 280 15.78 -16.32 0.87
C ILE A 280 17.08 -17.10 0.80
N ASN A 281 17.86 -17.10 1.89
CA ASN A 281 19.20 -17.71 1.92
C ASN A 281 20.05 -17.27 0.69
N ASP A 282 20.02 -15.96 0.39
CA ASP A 282 20.70 -15.30 -0.74
C ASP A 282 20.21 -15.72 -2.15
N LEU A 283 19.18 -16.56 -2.28
CA LEU A 283 18.57 -16.94 -3.56
C LEU A 283 17.32 -16.08 -3.83
N ASP A 284 17.12 -15.68 -5.09
CA ASP A 284 15.92 -14.93 -5.51
C ASP A 284 14.65 -15.74 -5.19
N ALA A 285 13.83 -15.21 -4.29
CA ALA A 285 12.63 -15.90 -3.82
C ALA A 285 11.57 -16.06 -4.93
N LYS A 286 11.52 -15.16 -5.89
CA LYS A 286 10.57 -15.25 -7.02
C LYS A 286 10.87 -16.46 -7.88
N MET A 287 12.14 -16.80 -8.07
CA MET A 287 12.58 -17.88 -8.95
C MET A 287 12.71 -19.21 -8.24
N TYR A 288 13.21 -19.20 -6.99
CA TYR A 288 13.70 -20.41 -6.32
C TYR A 288 12.95 -20.78 -5.04
N ALA A 289 12.14 -19.88 -4.44
CA ALA A 289 11.44 -20.21 -3.22
C ALA A 289 10.34 -21.24 -3.42
N SER A 290 10.31 -22.27 -2.59
CA SER A 290 9.20 -23.22 -2.51
C SER A 290 7.91 -22.52 -2.08
N GLN A 291 6.76 -23.15 -2.29
CA GLN A 291 5.47 -22.59 -1.83
C GLN A 291 5.46 -22.33 -0.32
N GLY A 292 6.04 -23.26 0.47
CA GLY A 292 6.17 -23.09 1.91
C GLY A 292 7.03 -21.86 2.28
N GLN A 293 8.16 -21.69 1.59
CA GLN A 293 9.03 -20.52 1.77
C GLN A 293 8.34 -19.21 1.40
N GLN A 294 7.58 -19.18 0.32
CA GLN A 294 6.82 -17.99 -0.08
C GLN A 294 5.77 -17.62 0.97
N ARG A 295 5.08 -18.60 1.56
CA ARG A 295 4.16 -18.37 2.69
C ARG A 295 4.88 -17.85 3.92
N SER A 296 6.09 -18.36 4.23
CA SER A 296 6.94 -17.83 5.32
C SER A 296 7.37 -16.38 5.06
N ILE A 297 7.73 -16.03 3.82
CA ILE A 297 8.09 -14.65 3.44
C ILE A 297 6.90 -13.73 3.66
N VAL A 298 5.71 -14.10 3.16
CA VAL A 298 4.50 -13.29 3.33
C VAL A 298 4.14 -13.15 4.80
N LEU A 299 4.15 -14.23 5.58
CA LEU A 299 3.90 -14.19 7.02
C LEU A 299 4.88 -13.27 7.74
N SER A 300 6.19 -13.39 7.45
CA SER A 300 7.23 -12.53 8.03
C SER A 300 6.99 -11.06 7.72
N LEU A 301 6.59 -10.75 6.49
CA LEU A 301 6.30 -9.39 6.03
C LEU A 301 5.06 -8.83 6.75
N LYS A 302 3.98 -9.59 6.85
CA LYS A 302 2.74 -9.16 7.53
C LYS A 302 2.93 -8.90 9.01
N LEU A 303 3.71 -9.73 9.68
CA LEU A 303 4.08 -9.50 11.09
C LEU A 303 4.98 -8.27 11.22
N ALA A 304 5.83 -8.01 10.24
CA ALA A 304 6.63 -6.79 10.20
C ALA A 304 5.77 -5.54 9.99
N GLU A 305 4.73 -5.59 9.13
CA GLU A 305 3.76 -4.50 8.92
C GLU A 305 3.08 -4.09 10.24
N ILE A 306 2.66 -5.05 11.07
CA ILE A 306 2.02 -4.79 12.38
C ILE A 306 2.95 -3.95 13.27
N ASN A 307 4.20 -4.39 13.41
CA ASN A 307 5.17 -3.72 14.26
C ASN A 307 5.59 -2.35 13.69
N TYR A 308 5.78 -2.27 12.39
CA TYR A 308 6.12 -1.05 11.68
C TYR A 308 5.03 0.03 11.84
N LEU A 309 3.76 -0.34 11.61
CA LEU A 309 2.63 0.57 11.80
C LEU A 309 2.52 1.02 13.27
N LYS A 310 2.73 0.12 14.24
CA LYS A 310 2.78 0.50 15.65
C LYS A 310 3.86 1.54 15.93
N GLU A 311 5.07 1.34 15.41
CA GLU A 311 6.18 2.29 15.57
C GLU A 311 5.85 3.67 14.96
N LYS A 312 5.26 3.70 13.78
CA LYS A 312 4.94 4.95 13.06
C LYS A 312 3.70 5.68 13.60
N THR A 313 2.71 4.95 14.14
CA THR A 313 1.41 5.53 14.56
C THR A 313 1.19 5.56 16.09
N GLY A 314 2.06 4.90 16.86
CA GLY A 314 1.93 4.74 18.29
C GLY A 314 0.86 3.74 18.75
N THR A 315 0.11 3.12 17.82
CA THR A 315 -0.96 2.17 18.11
C THR A 315 -0.86 0.91 17.26
N TYR A 316 -1.25 -0.25 17.80
CA TYR A 316 -1.37 -1.45 16.98
C TYR A 316 -2.48 -1.30 15.95
N PRO A 317 -2.26 -1.71 14.68
CA PRO A 317 -3.32 -1.79 13.68
C PRO A 317 -4.32 -2.91 14.01
N VAL A 318 -5.49 -2.89 13.38
CA VAL A 318 -6.42 -4.02 13.38
C VAL A 318 -5.92 -5.06 12.37
N LEU A 319 -5.85 -6.32 12.77
CA LEU A 319 -5.44 -7.41 11.91
C LEU A 319 -6.67 -8.06 11.27
N LEU A 320 -6.68 -8.13 9.97
CA LEU A 320 -7.73 -8.74 9.16
C LEU A 320 -7.20 -10.04 8.54
N LEU A 321 -7.81 -11.18 8.85
CA LEU A 321 -7.43 -12.49 8.31
C LEU A 321 -8.55 -13.03 7.41
N ASP A 322 -8.31 -13.05 6.10
CA ASP A 322 -9.26 -13.55 5.11
C ASP A 322 -8.79 -14.90 4.58
N ASP A 323 -9.34 -15.99 5.12
CA ASP A 323 -9.08 -17.40 4.76
C ASP A 323 -7.61 -17.88 4.81
N VAL A 324 -6.76 -17.16 5.56
CA VAL A 324 -5.31 -17.40 5.56
C VAL A 324 -4.92 -18.62 6.39
N LEU A 325 -5.68 -18.92 7.46
CA LEU A 325 -5.34 -20.04 8.35
C LEU A 325 -5.41 -21.38 7.63
N SER A 326 -6.30 -21.54 6.64
CA SER A 326 -6.39 -22.74 5.80
C SER A 326 -5.16 -22.95 4.91
N GLU A 327 -4.45 -21.86 4.58
CA GLU A 327 -3.25 -21.82 3.75
C GLU A 327 -1.94 -22.14 4.51
N LEU A 328 -1.96 -22.05 5.84
CA LEU A 328 -0.79 -22.22 6.70
C LEU A 328 -0.78 -23.61 7.34
N ASP A 329 0.41 -24.22 7.44
CA ASP A 329 0.61 -25.40 8.27
C ASP A 329 0.51 -25.05 9.78
N LYS A 330 0.37 -26.08 10.63
CA LYS A 330 0.19 -25.93 12.08
C LYS A 330 1.28 -25.07 12.74
N ASN A 331 2.53 -25.20 12.33
CA ASN A 331 3.63 -24.44 12.92
C ASN A 331 3.51 -22.96 12.60
N ARG A 332 3.22 -22.61 11.33
CA ARG A 332 3.00 -21.22 10.91
C ARG A 332 1.75 -20.61 11.54
N GLN A 333 0.67 -21.41 11.68
CA GLN A 333 -0.53 -20.97 12.40
C GLN A 333 -0.20 -20.60 13.85
N LEU A 334 0.53 -21.46 14.58
CA LEU A 334 0.97 -21.15 15.95
C LEU A 334 1.83 -19.90 16.01
N LYS A 335 2.81 -19.75 15.10
CA LYS A 335 3.66 -18.55 15.05
C LYS A 335 2.87 -17.27 14.75
N LEU A 336 1.83 -17.34 13.91
CA LEU A 336 0.92 -16.22 13.68
C LEU A 336 0.15 -15.89 14.96
N LEU A 337 -0.41 -16.88 15.65
CA LEU A 337 -1.16 -16.67 16.89
C LEU A 337 -0.28 -16.14 18.02
N ASP A 338 0.94 -16.64 18.17
CA ASP A 338 1.91 -16.15 19.16
C ASP A 338 2.33 -14.68 18.91
N ALA A 339 2.35 -14.27 17.65
CA ALA A 339 2.68 -12.90 17.27
C ALA A 339 1.51 -11.93 17.43
N ILE A 340 0.28 -12.44 17.46
CA ILE A 340 -0.95 -11.69 17.75
C ILE A 340 -1.06 -11.58 19.28
N ASN A 341 -0.46 -10.56 19.86
CA ASN A 341 -0.59 -10.30 21.27
C ASN A 341 -1.99 -9.73 21.61
N GLU A 342 -2.35 -9.72 22.90
CA GLU A 342 -3.65 -9.23 23.38
C GLU A 342 -3.98 -7.77 23.00
N ASN A 343 -2.98 -7.00 22.52
CA ASN A 343 -3.15 -5.61 22.12
C ASN A 343 -3.61 -5.47 20.66
N VAL A 344 -3.49 -6.53 19.85
CA VAL A 344 -3.90 -6.54 18.43
C VAL A 344 -5.32 -7.07 18.32
N GLN A 345 -6.26 -6.24 17.89
CA GLN A 345 -7.61 -6.72 17.56
C GLN A 345 -7.55 -7.46 16.22
N THR A 346 -8.12 -8.65 16.20
CA THR A 346 -8.15 -9.56 15.05
C THR A 346 -9.57 -9.96 14.72
#